data_f69206036e19c440c542080fcf226ba0
#
_entry.id   f69206036e19c440c542080fcf226ba0
#
_cell.length_a   1.000
_cell.length_b   1.000
_cell.length_c   1.000
_cell.angle_alpha   90.00
_cell.angle_beta   90.00
_cell.angle_gamma   90.00
#
_symmetry.space_group_name_H-M   'P 1'
#
loop_
_entity.id
_entity.type
_entity.pdbx_description
1 polymer ?
#
loop_
_entity_poly.entity_id
_entity_poly.type
_entity_poly.pdbx_seq_one_letter_code
_entity_poly.pdbx_strand_id
1 'polypeptide(L)'
;MKNNNTRFIPFLLAICLIAGIAIGTFYANHFSGNKLGIINTSFNKLNALLRIIDDQYVDTVNMGELVEEAMPQILSELDPHSSYIPAKDLEAVNADLKGSFSGIGIQFTIQNDTIHVNSVIQGGPSEKVGLMAGDRIVEVDDSAFVGKIVTNSEAMKRLKGEKGSKVKLGVYRPGEKDLLHFTVIRGNIPVKSIDAAYMINEKVGYIKVNKFGETTYPELLIALAKLNQKNCEGLIVDLRGNTGGYMAAAIQMVNEFLPNNRLIVYTQGRKSPREDYNSNGTGSNQKMPLVVLVDEGSASASEIFAGAIQDNDRGTIVGRRSFGKGLVQQPIEFSDGSAIRLTIARYYTPSGRCIQKPYEKGKESEYELDLLTRYEHGEFFSADSIKQDETEVYHTRLGRPVYGGGGIMPDIFVPQDTTGMTSYFRMAANRGLIIRYTFDYTDQNRSTLQKYDTPEKMEAYLKGQNLLNKFAAWAEKKSLKRRNNLMMKSRRLFEMSLYGNIIYNMLGMEAYVEYLNESDKTVLKAVEILEKGESFPQAPAPQATTDNKK
;
A
#
# COMPACT_ATOMS: atom_id res chain seq x y z
N MET A 1 -75.12 10.73 -55.35
CA MET A 1 -73.77 11.17 -55.77
C MET A 1 -72.77 10.25 -55.19
N LYS A 2 -72.21 9.33 -55.97
CA LYS A 2 -71.11 8.45 -55.50
C LYS A 2 -69.79 9.20 -55.56
N ASN A 3 -69.14 9.28 -54.41
CA ASN A 3 -67.92 10.01 -54.24
C ASN A 3 -66.72 9.26 -54.95
N ASN A 4 -66.25 9.81 -56.07
CA ASN A 4 -65.27 9.18 -56.96
C ASN A 4 -63.82 9.34 -56.44
N ASN A 5 -63.59 9.80 -55.18
CA ASN A 5 -62.30 10.07 -54.65
C ASN A 5 -61.52 8.88 -54.11
N THR A 6 -62.17 7.70 -53.97
CA THR A 6 -61.51 6.48 -53.47
C THR A 6 -60.54 5.85 -54.46
N ARG A 7 -60.61 6.22 -55.74
CA ARG A 7 -59.73 5.67 -56.80
C ARG A 7 -58.28 6.19 -56.70
N PHE A 8 -58.07 7.36 -56.05
CA PHE A 8 -56.73 7.96 -55.90
C PHE A 8 -56.04 7.60 -54.60
N ILE A 9 -56.69 6.92 -53.65
CA ILE A 9 -56.12 6.53 -52.38
C ILE A 9 -54.88 5.62 -52.55
N PRO A 10 -54.86 4.57 -53.41
CA PRO A 10 -53.65 3.78 -53.60
C PRO A 10 -52.48 4.56 -54.20
N PHE A 11 -52.78 5.52 -55.10
CA PHE A 11 -51.79 6.36 -55.72
C PHE A 11 -51.20 7.38 -54.71
N LEU A 12 -52.00 7.96 -53.85
CA LEU A 12 -51.56 8.84 -52.77
C LEU A 12 -50.71 8.09 -51.74
N LEU A 13 -51.10 6.85 -51.38
CA LEU A 13 -50.31 5.99 -50.50
C LEU A 13 -48.95 5.64 -51.10
N ALA A 14 -48.87 5.34 -52.38
CA ALA A 14 -47.62 5.06 -53.09
C ALA A 14 -46.70 6.30 -53.11
N ILE A 15 -47.25 7.51 -53.34
CA ILE A 15 -46.48 8.76 -53.33
C ILE A 15 -45.97 9.06 -51.89
N CYS A 16 -46.78 8.86 -50.85
CA CYS A 16 -46.35 8.99 -49.46
C CYS A 16 -45.26 8.00 -49.09
N LEU A 17 -45.32 6.76 -49.56
CA LEU A 17 -44.29 5.74 -49.33
C LEU A 17 -42.99 6.09 -50.03
N ILE A 18 -43.02 6.53 -51.29
CA ILE A 18 -41.86 6.97 -52.06
C ILE A 18 -41.24 8.23 -51.42
N ALA A 19 -42.07 9.20 -51.01
CA ALA A 19 -41.61 10.38 -50.31
C ALA A 19 -41.00 10.04 -48.96
N GLY A 20 -41.61 9.09 -48.21
CA GLY A 20 -41.06 8.61 -46.93
C GLY A 20 -39.68 7.92 -47.09
N ILE A 21 -39.54 7.07 -48.12
CA ILE A 21 -38.26 6.44 -48.46
C ILE A 21 -37.22 7.47 -48.91
N ALA A 22 -37.61 8.43 -49.78
CA ALA A 22 -36.71 9.49 -50.22
C ALA A 22 -36.27 10.41 -49.10
N ILE A 23 -37.18 10.79 -48.19
CA ILE A 23 -36.87 11.59 -47.00
C ILE A 23 -36.00 10.78 -46.03
N GLY A 24 -36.32 9.49 -45.81
CA GLY A 24 -35.54 8.59 -44.96
C GLY A 24 -34.10 8.38 -45.46
N THR A 25 -33.96 8.15 -46.80
CA THR A 25 -32.61 8.02 -47.41
C THR A 25 -31.84 9.34 -47.45
N PHE A 26 -32.52 10.45 -47.71
CA PHE A 26 -31.92 11.78 -47.64
C PHE A 26 -31.48 12.11 -46.20
N TYR A 27 -32.29 11.80 -45.18
CA TYR A 27 -31.97 11.98 -43.78
C TYR A 27 -30.83 11.06 -43.34
N ALA A 28 -30.87 9.78 -43.74
CA ALA A 28 -29.78 8.83 -43.47
C ALA A 28 -28.47 9.26 -44.13
N ASN A 29 -28.50 9.70 -45.40
CA ASN A 29 -27.28 10.12 -46.11
C ASN A 29 -26.75 11.50 -45.72
N HIS A 30 -27.64 12.44 -45.34
CA HIS A 30 -27.23 13.83 -45.03
C HIS A 30 -27.00 14.07 -43.55
N PHE A 31 -27.73 13.41 -42.66
CA PHE A 31 -27.64 13.62 -41.23
C PHE A 31 -26.94 12.51 -40.45
N SER A 32 -26.90 11.26 -40.96
CA SER A 32 -26.10 10.20 -40.36
C SER A 32 -24.62 10.28 -40.76
N GLY A 33 -24.34 10.73 -42.01
CA GLY A 33 -22.96 10.83 -42.51
C GLY A 33 -22.15 11.97 -41.90
N ASN A 34 -22.78 13.09 -41.52
CA ASN A 34 -22.05 14.27 -41.02
C ASN A 34 -22.03 14.41 -39.48
N LYS A 35 -22.86 13.67 -38.73
CA LYS A 35 -22.70 13.62 -37.28
C LYS A 35 -21.61 12.64 -36.81
N LEU A 36 -21.24 11.67 -37.63
CA LEU A 36 -20.05 10.81 -37.39
C LEU A 36 -18.72 11.53 -37.73
N GLY A 37 -18.75 12.63 -38.50
CA GLY A 37 -17.59 13.45 -38.82
C GLY A 37 -17.06 14.35 -37.67
N ILE A 38 -17.76 14.40 -36.53
CA ILE A 38 -17.32 15.12 -35.32
C ILE A 38 -16.77 14.14 -34.26
N ILE A 39 -16.85 12.83 -34.46
CA ILE A 39 -16.15 11.85 -33.66
C ILE A 39 -14.67 11.95 -34.02
N ASN A 40 -13.89 12.34 -33.04
CA ASN A 40 -12.44 12.49 -33.11
C ASN A 40 -11.82 11.39 -33.95
N THR A 41 -11.21 11.75 -35.08
CA THR A 41 -10.66 10.83 -36.10
C THR A 41 -9.70 9.77 -35.50
N SER A 42 -9.07 10.07 -34.39
CA SER A 42 -8.15 9.17 -33.67
C SER A 42 -8.86 7.96 -33.05
N PHE A 43 -10.05 8.13 -32.46
CA PHE A 43 -10.84 7.01 -31.90
C PHE A 43 -11.33 6.08 -33.01
N ASN A 44 -11.77 6.65 -34.14
CA ASN A 44 -12.18 5.87 -35.30
C ASN A 44 -11.03 5.05 -35.89
N LYS A 45 -9.80 5.57 -35.86
CA LYS A 45 -8.61 4.88 -36.37
C LYS A 45 -8.26 3.63 -35.55
N LEU A 46 -8.33 3.70 -34.21
CA LEU A 46 -8.08 2.54 -33.36
C LEU A 46 -9.14 1.45 -33.59
N ASN A 47 -10.43 1.82 -33.60
CA ASN A 47 -11.51 0.90 -33.87
C ASN A 47 -11.40 0.28 -35.28
N ALA A 48 -11.01 1.06 -36.29
CA ALA A 48 -10.79 0.56 -37.64
C ALA A 48 -9.61 -0.42 -37.70
N LEU A 49 -8.52 -0.14 -36.98
CA LEU A 49 -7.37 -1.06 -36.89
C LEU A 49 -7.80 -2.42 -36.34
N LEU A 50 -8.52 -2.43 -35.20
CA LEU A 50 -8.98 -3.68 -34.58
C LEU A 50 -9.89 -4.47 -35.54
N ARG A 51 -10.80 -3.79 -36.26
CA ARG A 51 -11.67 -4.45 -37.27
C ARG A 51 -10.88 -5.01 -38.44
N ILE A 52 -9.87 -4.30 -38.93
CA ILE A 52 -9.00 -4.78 -40.03
C ILE A 52 -8.22 -6.01 -39.60
N ILE A 53 -7.71 -6.02 -38.36
CA ILE A 53 -7.01 -7.20 -37.82
C ILE A 53 -7.95 -8.40 -37.75
N ASP A 54 -9.16 -8.23 -37.20
CA ASP A 54 -10.16 -9.28 -37.07
C ASP A 54 -10.59 -9.86 -38.46
N ASP A 55 -10.72 -8.99 -39.49
CA ASP A 55 -11.20 -9.35 -40.82
C ASP A 55 -10.10 -9.86 -41.77
N GLN A 56 -8.86 -9.32 -41.68
CA GLN A 56 -7.87 -9.50 -42.75
C GLN A 56 -6.53 -10.10 -42.29
N TYR A 57 -6.33 -10.32 -40.96
CA TYR A 57 -5.08 -10.91 -40.51
C TYR A 57 -4.95 -12.37 -40.96
N VAL A 58 -3.74 -12.81 -41.31
CA VAL A 58 -3.46 -14.11 -41.91
C VAL A 58 -3.85 -15.30 -41.00
N ASP A 59 -3.73 -15.12 -39.67
CA ASP A 59 -4.06 -16.14 -38.69
C ASP A 59 -5.26 -15.71 -37.83
N THR A 60 -5.91 -16.67 -37.17
CA THR A 60 -7.00 -16.37 -36.22
C THR A 60 -6.47 -15.65 -35.00
N VAL A 61 -7.03 -14.48 -34.67
CA VAL A 61 -6.68 -13.67 -33.50
C VAL A 61 -7.80 -13.69 -32.48
N ASN A 62 -7.45 -13.91 -31.21
CA ASN A 62 -8.39 -13.66 -30.13
C ASN A 62 -8.43 -12.14 -29.84
N MET A 63 -9.43 -11.46 -30.39
CA MET A 63 -9.57 -10.00 -30.24
C MET A 63 -9.71 -9.56 -28.79
N GLY A 64 -10.31 -10.39 -27.92
CA GLY A 64 -10.41 -10.12 -26.49
C GLY A 64 -9.03 -10.05 -25.85
N GLU A 65 -8.19 -11.07 -26.06
CA GLU A 65 -6.82 -11.11 -25.55
C GLU A 65 -5.96 -9.96 -26.11
N LEU A 66 -6.10 -9.66 -27.40
CA LEU A 66 -5.37 -8.56 -28.03
C LEU A 66 -5.70 -7.20 -27.37
N VAL A 67 -6.99 -6.96 -27.08
CA VAL A 67 -7.43 -5.72 -26.40
C VAL A 67 -6.93 -5.70 -24.96
N GLU A 68 -7.02 -6.81 -24.22
CA GLU A 68 -6.50 -6.95 -22.86
C GLU A 68 -4.99 -6.61 -22.78
N GLU A 69 -4.19 -7.07 -23.76
CA GLU A 69 -2.76 -6.79 -23.85
C GLU A 69 -2.45 -5.34 -24.26
N ALA A 70 -3.32 -4.70 -25.04
CA ALA A 70 -3.14 -3.33 -25.51
C ALA A 70 -3.51 -2.28 -24.43
N MET A 71 -4.46 -2.57 -23.54
CA MET A 71 -4.95 -1.61 -22.55
C MET A 71 -3.85 -1.08 -21.62
N PRO A 72 -2.97 -1.91 -21.03
CA PRO A 72 -1.84 -1.43 -20.24
C PRO A 72 -0.92 -0.50 -21.01
N GLN A 73 -0.63 -0.81 -22.30
CA GLN A 73 0.26 -0.01 -23.15
C GLN A 73 -0.31 1.39 -23.43
N ILE A 74 -1.63 1.48 -23.65
CA ILE A 74 -2.29 2.77 -23.88
C ILE A 74 -2.23 3.64 -22.61
N LEU A 75 -2.40 3.04 -21.44
CA LEU A 75 -2.43 3.77 -20.16
C LEU A 75 -1.02 4.20 -19.73
N SER A 76 0.02 3.40 -20.00
CA SER A 76 1.40 3.75 -19.68
C SER A 76 1.87 5.02 -20.41
N GLU A 77 1.28 5.32 -21.59
CA GLU A 77 1.55 6.55 -22.32
C GLU A 77 1.02 7.84 -21.66
N LEU A 78 0.23 7.73 -20.58
CA LEU A 78 -0.36 8.89 -19.90
C LEU A 78 0.46 9.35 -18.70
N ASP A 79 0.70 8.44 -17.76
CA ASP A 79 1.44 8.67 -16.53
C ASP A 79 1.83 7.32 -15.88
N PRO A 80 2.81 7.29 -14.94
CA PRO A 80 3.29 6.03 -14.34
C PRO A 80 2.29 5.32 -13.42
N HIS A 81 1.13 5.90 -13.17
CA HIS A 81 0.18 5.40 -12.17
C HIS A 81 -1.19 5.03 -12.74
N SER A 82 -1.54 5.52 -13.93
CA SER A 82 -2.73 5.04 -14.65
C SER A 82 -2.53 3.59 -15.06
N SER A 83 -3.47 2.72 -14.71
CA SER A 83 -3.29 1.27 -14.90
C SER A 83 -4.58 0.57 -15.28
N TYR A 84 -4.45 -0.52 -16.03
CA TYR A 84 -5.53 -1.45 -16.33
C TYR A 84 -5.52 -2.59 -15.31
N ILE A 85 -6.71 -3.03 -14.91
CA ILE A 85 -6.93 -4.13 -13.96
C ILE A 85 -7.84 -5.16 -14.63
N PRO A 86 -7.32 -6.32 -15.03
CA PRO A 86 -8.14 -7.39 -15.57
C PRO A 86 -9.24 -7.84 -14.61
N ALA A 87 -10.38 -8.29 -15.13
CA ALA A 87 -11.52 -8.71 -14.31
C ALA A 87 -11.17 -9.76 -13.25
N LYS A 88 -10.28 -10.70 -13.58
CA LYS A 88 -9.78 -11.74 -12.67
C LYS A 88 -9.01 -11.21 -11.47
N ASP A 89 -8.43 -10.01 -11.57
CA ASP A 89 -7.54 -9.42 -10.55
C ASP A 89 -8.24 -8.33 -9.72
N LEU A 90 -9.38 -7.80 -10.18
CA LEU A 90 -10.07 -6.66 -9.58
C LEU A 90 -10.46 -6.90 -8.12
N GLU A 91 -10.99 -8.08 -7.80
CA GLU A 91 -11.36 -8.44 -6.43
C GLU A 91 -10.13 -8.47 -5.50
N ALA A 92 -9.02 -9.07 -5.96
CA ALA A 92 -7.78 -9.15 -5.18
C ALA A 92 -7.17 -7.77 -4.92
N VAL A 93 -7.17 -6.90 -5.95
CA VAL A 93 -6.66 -5.53 -5.86
C VAL A 93 -7.50 -4.65 -4.92
N ASN A 94 -8.82 -4.85 -4.90
CA ASN A 94 -9.73 -4.09 -4.05
C ASN A 94 -9.79 -4.62 -2.61
N ALA A 95 -9.60 -5.94 -2.40
CA ALA A 95 -9.74 -6.58 -1.09
C ALA A 95 -8.81 -5.96 -0.03
N ASP A 96 -7.60 -5.60 -0.42
CA ASP A 96 -6.61 -5.03 0.49
C ASP A 96 -7.04 -3.66 1.04
N LEU A 97 -7.61 -2.81 0.20
CA LEU A 97 -8.09 -1.48 0.58
C LEU A 97 -9.46 -1.52 1.28
N LYS A 98 -10.30 -2.52 0.96
CA LYS A 98 -11.58 -2.75 1.66
C LYS A 98 -11.40 -3.24 3.10
N GLY A 99 -10.17 -3.53 3.52
CA GLY A 99 -9.86 -3.99 4.87
C GLY A 99 -10.37 -5.39 5.20
N SER A 100 -10.80 -6.16 4.21
CA SER A 100 -11.18 -7.57 4.39
C SER A 100 -11.26 -8.32 3.06
N PHE A 101 -11.05 -9.62 3.11
CA PHE A 101 -11.29 -10.54 2.00
C PHE A 101 -11.97 -11.82 2.49
N SER A 102 -12.52 -12.60 1.57
CA SER A 102 -13.11 -13.90 1.90
C SER A 102 -12.08 -15.03 1.78
N GLY A 103 -11.94 -15.82 2.84
CA GLY A 103 -10.97 -16.90 2.89
C GLY A 103 -11.06 -17.73 4.16
N ILE A 104 -10.02 -18.52 4.45
CA ILE A 104 -9.97 -19.41 5.62
C ILE A 104 -9.44 -18.76 6.89
N GLY A 105 -8.72 -17.63 6.82
CA GLY A 105 -8.22 -16.90 8.00
C GLY A 105 -6.97 -17.49 8.65
N ILE A 106 -5.93 -17.66 7.87
CA ILE A 106 -4.58 -18.02 8.33
C ILE A 106 -3.54 -17.06 7.78
N GLN A 107 -2.44 -16.90 8.50
CA GLN A 107 -1.18 -16.42 7.97
C GLN A 107 -0.28 -17.62 7.72
N PHE A 108 0.33 -17.69 6.57
CA PHE A 108 1.15 -18.85 6.20
C PHE A 108 2.45 -18.44 5.49
N THR A 109 3.40 -19.35 5.50
CA THR A 109 4.59 -19.33 4.64
C THR A 109 4.69 -20.61 3.86
N ILE A 110 5.30 -20.54 2.66
CA ILE A 110 5.60 -21.74 1.88
C ILE A 110 7.05 -22.11 2.15
N GLN A 111 7.25 -23.30 2.71
CA GLN A 111 8.58 -23.87 2.96
C GLN A 111 8.62 -25.34 2.55
N ASN A 112 9.73 -25.73 1.94
CA ASN A 112 9.90 -27.08 1.42
C ASN A 112 8.67 -27.54 0.61
N ASP A 113 8.21 -26.65 -0.27
CA ASP A 113 7.06 -26.88 -1.16
C ASP A 113 5.75 -27.27 -0.43
N THR A 114 5.54 -26.73 0.77
CA THR A 114 4.36 -26.99 1.61
C THR A 114 3.90 -25.70 2.30
N ILE A 115 2.59 -25.56 2.49
CA ILE A 115 2.01 -24.45 3.26
C ILE A 115 2.17 -24.74 4.77
N HIS A 116 2.86 -23.85 5.47
CA HIS A 116 2.98 -23.87 6.92
C HIS A 116 2.14 -22.75 7.53
N VAL A 117 1.24 -23.09 8.43
CA VAL A 117 0.41 -22.13 9.17
C VAL A 117 1.25 -21.44 10.24
N ASN A 118 1.51 -20.15 10.07
CA ASN A 118 2.25 -19.34 11.05
C ASN A 118 1.36 -18.94 12.22
N SER A 119 0.16 -18.46 11.89
CA SER A 119 -0.87 -18.08 12.85
C SER A 119 -2.27 -18.26 12.26
N VAL A 120 -3.24 -18.37 13.13
CA VAL A 120 -4.67 -18.42 12.81
C VAL A 120 -5.30 -17.12 13.25
N ILE A 121 -6.13 -16.52 12.40
CA ILE A 121 -6.82 -15.27 12.72
C ILE A 121 -7.86 -15.53 13.81
N GLN A 122 -7.76 -14.80 14.91
CA GLN A 122 -8.67 -14.90 16.04
C GLN A 122 -10.12 -14.62 15.64
N GLY A 123 -11.05 -15.48 16.05
CA GLY A 123 -12.45 -15.43 15.66
C GLY A 123 -12.71 -15.87 14.21
N GLY A 124 -11.66 -16.22 13.47
CA GLY A 124 -11.72 -16.61 12.06
C GLY A 124 -12.24 -18.02 11.79
N PRO A 125 -12.49 -18.35 10.51
CA PRO A 125 -12.98 -19.66 10.11
C PRO A 125 -12.08 -20.83 10.50
N SER A 126 -10.77 -20.68 10.34
CA SER A 126 -9.79 -21.73 10.66
C SER A 126 -9.67 -22.01 12.15
N GLU A 127 -9.74 -20.97 13.00
CA GLU A 127 -9.75 -21.15 14.45
C GLU A 127 -10.96 -21.97 14.91
N LYS A 128 -12.14 -21.69 14.35
CA LYS A 128 -13.39 -22.38 14.69
C LYS A 128 -13.37 -23.88 14.42
N VAL A 129 -12.57 -24.32 13.46
CA VAL A 129 -12.43 -25.76 13.15
C VAL A 129 -11.22 -26.38 13.83
N GLY A 130 -10.40 -25.61 14.57
CA GLY A 130 -9.28 -26.11 15.35
C GLY A 130 -7.95 -26.21 14.59
N LEU A 131 -7.76 -25.46 13.48
CA LEU A 131 -6.43 -25.26 12.91
C LEU A 131 -5.57 -24.47 13.91
N MET A 132 -4.26 -24.77 13.89
CA MET A 132 -3.29 -24.19 14.81
C MET A 132 -2.04 -23.71 14.07
N ALA A 133 -1.32 -22.77 14.69
CA ALA A 133 0.03 -22.44 14.26
C ALA A 133 0.96 -23.66 14.34
N GLY A 134 1.74 -23.91 13.30
CA GLY A 134 2.57 -25.11 13.15
C GLY A 134 1.94 -26.22 12.29
N ASP A 135 0.64 -26.14 11.97
CA ASP A 135 -0.01 -27.05 11.04
C ASP A 135 0.57 -26.90 9.62
N ARG A 136 0.59 -27.99 8.86
CA ARG A 136 1.04 -28.01 7.47
C ARG A 136 -0.10 -28.48 6.58
N ILE A 137 -0.57 -27.62 5.70
CA ILE A 137 -1.63 -27.97 4.75
C ILE A 137 -0.97 -28.73 3.61
N VAL A 138 -1.32 -30.00 3.46
CA VAL A 138 -0.77 -30.92 2.47
C VAL A 138 -1.80 -31.40 1.44
N GLU A 139 -3.10 -31.17 1.72
CA GLU A 139 -4.20 -31.43 0.79
C GLU A 139 -5.19 -30.28 0.80
N VAL A 140 -5.77 -29.98 -0.37
CA VAL A 140 -6.86 -29.02 -0.54
C VAL A 140 -7.90 -29.65 -1.48
N ASP A 141 -9.16 -29.72 -1.02
CA ASP A 141 -10.31 -30.32 -1.73
C ASP A 141 -10.00 -31.75 -2.21
N ASP A 142 -9.61 -32.60 -1.27
CA ASP A 142 -9.29 -34.01 -1.46
C ASP A 142 -8.15 -34.27 -2.48
N SER A 143 -7.35 -33.25 -2.81
CA SER A 143 -6.22 -33.33 -3.74
C SER A 143 -4.91 -32.97 -3.04
N ALA A 144 -3.85 -33.73 -3.28
CA ALA A 144 -2.52 -33.41 -2.74
C ALA A 144 -2.07 -32.02 -3.19
N PHE A 145 -1.63 -31.21 -2.22
CA PHE A 145 -1.16 -29.85 -2.44
C PHE A 145 0.22 -29.66 -1.80
N VAL A 146 1.19 -30.34 -2.41
CA VAL A 146 2.61 -30.33 -2.04
C VAL A 146 3.48 -30.30 -3.29
N GLY A 147 4.76 -29.96 -3.14
CA GLY A 147 5.69 -29.92 -4.25
C GLY A 147 5.69 -28.59 -5.00
N LYS A 148 6.30 -28.55 -6.17
CA LYS A 148 6.52 -27.32 -6.98
C LYS A 148 5.24 -26.58 -7.38
N ILE A 149 4.08 -27.20 -7.27
CA ILE A 149 2.77 -26.55 -7.54
C ILE A 149 2.39 -25.56 -6.45
N VAL A 150 2.99 -25.65 -5.27
CA VAL A 150 2.68 -24.80 -4.14
C VAL A 150 3.41 -23.46 -4.29
N THR A 151 2.73 -22.50 -4.88
CA THR A 151 3.17 -21.11 -4.97
C THR A 151 2.23 -20.23 -4.15
N ASN A 152 2.65 -19.00 -3.80
CA ASN A 152 1.76 -18.06 -3.11
C ASN A 152 0.47 -17.80 -3.90
N SER A 153 0.56 -17.64 -5.22
CA SER A 153 -0.59 -17.42 -6.09
C SER A 153 -1.55 -18.60 -6.04
N GLU A 154 -1.06 -19.84 -6.21
CA GLU A 154 -1.91 -21.04 -6.21
C GLU A 154 -2.49 -21.33 -4.82
N ALA A 155 -1.73 -21.08 -3.75
CA ALA A 155 -2.22 -21.18 -2.38
C ALA A 155 -3.36 -20.17 -2.12
N MET A 156 -3.16 -18.90 -2.51
CA MET A 156 -4.19 -17.88 -2.38
C MET A 156 -5.44 -18.24 -3.19
N LYS A 157 -5.29 -18.71 -4.43
CA LYS A 157 -6.39 -19.12 -5.30
C LYS A 157 -7.24 -20.25 -4.69
N ARG A 158 -6.61 -21.24 -4.03
CA ARG A 158 -7.31 -22.38 -3.43
C ARG A 158 -7.89 -22.08 -2.05
N LEU A 159 -7.23 -21.25 -1.25
CA LEU A 159 -7.66 -20.97 0.12
C LEU A 159 -8.65 -19.80 0.23
N LYS A 160 -8.57 -18.80 -0.67
CA LYS A 160 -9.61 -17.78 -0.84
C LYS A 160 -10.81 -18.36 -1.60
N GLY A 161 -11.92 -17.63 -1.63
CA GLY A 161 -13.12 -17.96 -2.40
C GLY A 161 -14.34 -17.29 -1.81
N GLU A 162 -15.50 -17.50 -2.40
CA GLU A 162 -16.76 -16.87 -1.99
C GLU A 162 -17.08 -17.12 -0.51
N LYS A 163 -17.58 -16.08 0.16
CA LYS A 163 -18.04 -16.18 1.55
C LYS A 163 -19.14 -17.24 1.68
N GLY A 164 -18.97 -18.14 2.65
CA GLY A 164 -19.89 -19.26 2.88
C GLY A 164 -19.56 -20.52 2.08
N SER A 165 -18.68 -20.46 1.09
CA SER A 165 -18.20 -21.66 0.39
C SER A 165 -17.31 -22.49 1.33
N LYS A 166 -17.23 -23.81 1.04
CA LYS A 166 -16.45 -24.77 1.85
C LYS A 166 -15.15 -25.09 1.14
N VAL A 167 -14.10 -25.32 1.92
CA VAL A 167 -12.85 -25.94 1.47
C VAL A 167 -12.46 -27.05 2.44
N LYS A 168 -12.04 -28.19 1.93
CA LYS A 168 -11.52 -29.29 2.72
C LYS A 168 -10.01 -29.21 2.77
N LEU A 169 -9.43 -29.38 3.94
CA LEU A 169 -7.99 -29.34 4.15
C LEU A 169 -7.51 -30.63 4.79
N GLY A 170 -6.50 -31.26 4.18
CA GLY A 170 -5.72 -32.30 4.80
C GLY A 170 -4.48 -31.68 5.45
N VAL A 171 -4.32 -31.87 6.75
CA VAL A 171 -3.34 -31.16 7.57
C VAL A 171 -2.45 -32.15 8.33
N TYR A 172 -1.15 -32.04 8.09
CA TYR A 172 -0.15 -32.68 8.93
C TYR A 172 0.16 -31.81 10.14
N ARG A 173 -0.03 -32.35 11.34
CA ARG A 173 0.31 -31.69 12.62
C ARG A 173 1.45 -32.44 13.30
N PRO A 174 2.56 -31.77 13.63
CA PRO A 174 3.65 -32.40 14.38
C PRO A 174 3.16 -33.00 15.69
N GLY A 175 3.44 -34.30 15.90
CA GLY A 175 2.97 -35.04 17.10
C GLY A 175 1.73 -35.90 16.87
N GLU A 176 0.98 -35.67 15.81
CA GLU A 176 -0.15 -36.54 15.41
C GLU A 176 0.37 -37.62 14.42
N LYS A 177 -0.22 -38.84 14.51
CA LYS A 177 0.16 -39.95 13.64
C LYS A 177 -0.53 -39.88 12.27
N ASP A 178 -1.81 -39.46 12.29
CA ASP A 178 -2.65 -39.46 11.11
C ASP A 178 -2.85 -38.04 10.59
N LEU A 179 -3.22 -37.93 9.31
CA LEU A 179 -3.58 -36.66 8.69
C LEU A 179 -4.91 -36.17 9.27
N LEU A 180 -4.95 -34.93 9.72
CA LEU A 180 -6.16 -34.31 10.23
C LEU A 180 -6.96 -33.70 9.08
N HIS A 181 -8.26 -33.92 9.03
CA HIS A 181 -9.14 -33.36 8.00
C HIS A 181 -10.07 -32.28 8.59
N PHE A 182 -10.01 -31.08 7.99
CA PHE A 182 -10.84 -29.96 8.39
C PHE A 182 -11.70 -29.49 7.20
N THR A 183 -12.98 -29.21 7.47
CA THR A 183 -13.83 -28.51 6.50
C THR A 183 -14.02 -27.08 7.00
N VAL A 184 -13.37 -26.14 6.30
CA VAL A 184 -13.43 -24.72 6.64
C VAL A 184 -14.49 -24.04 5.79
N ILE A 185 -15.42 -23.32 6.42
CA ILE A 185 -16.38 -22.44 5.74
C ILE A 185 -15.70 -21.08 5.58
N ARG A 186 -15.43 -20.65 4.35
CA ARG A 186 -14.78 -19.35 4.09
C ARG A 186 -15.60 -18.20 4.66
N GLY A 187 -14.94 -17.26 5.28
CA GLY A 187 -15.56 -16.11 5.92
C GLY A 187 -14.80 -14.83 5.64
N ASN A 188 -15.33 -13.73 6.18
CA ASN A 188 -14.67 -12.44 6.09
C ASN A 188 -13.43 -12.43 6.99
N ILE A 189 -12.27 -12.18 6.42
CA ILE A 189 -10.98 -12.13 7.09
C ILE A 189 -10.54 -10.67 7.15
N PRO A 190 -10.46 -10.07 8.35
CA PRO A 190 -10.05 -8.68 8.47
C PRO A 190 -8.57 -8.51 8.08
N VAL A 191 -8.28 -7.46 7.33
CA VAL A 191 -6.93 -7.04 6.97
C VAL A 191 -6.66 -5.72 7.68
N LYS A 192 -5.94 -5.79 8.79
CA LYS A 192 -5.65 -4.62 9.61
C LYS A 192 -4.85 -3.57 8.85
N SER A 193 -5.17 -2.31 9.09
CA SER A 193 -4.43 -1.14 8.62
C SER A 193 -3.43 -0.64 9.65
N ILE A 194 -3.60 -1.01 10.91
CA ILE A 194 -2.69 -0.69 12.01
C ILE A 194 -1.99 -1.95 12.48
N ASP A 195 -0.68 -2.00 12.30
CA ASP A 195 0.17 -3.14 12.67
C ASP A 195 0.49 -3.19 14.15
N ALA A 196 0.64 -2.02 14.79
CA ALA A 196 0.99 -1.92 16.19
C ALA A 196 0.42 -0.64 16.83
N ALA A 197 0.00 -0.74 18.09
CA ALA A 197 -0.44 0.38 18.92
C ALA A 197 -0.11 0.10 20.40
N TYR A 198 0.97 0.70 20.91
CA TYR A 198 1.47 0.45 22.26
C TYR A 198 2.16 1.67 22.86
N MET A 199 2.44 1.64 24.17
CA MET A 199 3.24 2.68 24.83
C MET A 199 4.72 2.33 24.73
N ILE A 200 5.53 3.20 24.10
CA ILE A 200 7.01 3.04 24.05
C ILE A 200 7.62 3.21 25.43
N ASN A 201 7.10 4.18 26.19
CA ASN A 201 7.47 4.44 27.57
C ASN A 201 6.22 4.90 28.34
N GLU A 202 6.39 5.39 29.57
CA GLU A 202 5.27 5.80 30.42
C GLU A 202 4.40 6.93 29.84
N LYS A 203 4.93 7.74 28.89
CA LYS A 203 4.29 8.95 28.36
C LYS A 203 4.03 8.94 26.87
N VAL A 204 4.83 8.21 26.10
CA VAL A 204 4.83 8.25 24.63
C VAL A 204 4.16 7.02 24.06
N GLY A 205 3.09 7.24 23.30
CA GLY A 205 2.40 6.22 22.53
C GLY A 205 2.95 6.14 21.10
N TYR A 206 2.83 4.95 20.51
CA TYR A 206 3.25 4.67 19.13
C TYR A 206 2.14 3.95 18.37
N ILE A 207 1.89 4.39 17.14
CA ILE A 207 0.94 3.74 16.21
C ILE A 207 1.64 3.55 14.87
N LYS A 208 1.72 2.30 14.40
CA LYS A 208 2.20 1.93 13.06
C LYS A 208 1.02 1.77 12.11
N VAL A 209 0.92 2.64 11.10
CA VAL A 209 -0.09 2.56 10.05
C VAL A 209 0.56 2.04 8.78
N ASN A 210 0.13 0.87 8.29
CA ASN A 210 0.72 0.23 7.12
C ASN A 210 0.03 0.60 5.79
N LYS A 211 -1.24 1.05 5.86
CA LYS A 211 -2.04 1.49 4.70
C LYS A 211 -3.23 2.36 5.11
N PHE A 212 -3.85 2.99 4.11
CA PHE A 212 -5.08 3.76 4.28
C PHE A 212 -6.26 3.02 3.60
N GLY A 213 -6.89 2.10 4.32
CA GLY A 213 -8.09 1.36 3.90
C GLY A 213 -9.36 1.90 4.54
N GLU A 214 -10.48 1.25 4.24
CA GLU A 214 -11.81 1.62 4.81
C GLU A 214 -11.85 1.51 6.34
N THR A 215 -11.08 0.57 6.91
CA THR A 215 -11.05 0.30 8.36
C THR A 215 -10.01 1.13 9.12
N THR A 216 -9.16 1.90 8.43
CA THR A 216 -8.02 2.59 9.04
C THR A 216 -8.43 3.58 10.12
N TYR A 217 -9.44 4.42 9.85
CA TYR A 217 -9.89 5.41 10.83
C TYR A 217 -10.55 4.78 12.06
N PRO A 218 -11.49 3.83 11.95
CA PRO A 218 -11.97 3.07 13.10
C PRO A 218 -10.85 2.38 13.91
N GLU A 219 -9.87 1.78 13.25
CA GLU A 219 -8.72 1.15 13.92
C GLU A 219 -7.86 2.19 14.65
N LEU A 220 -7.65 3.39 14.05
CA LEU A 220 -6.97 4.51 14.71
C LEU A 220 -7.70 4.93 16.00
N LEU A 221 -9.02 5.07 15.97
CA LEU A 221 -9.79 5.44 17.16
C LEU A 221 -9.66 4.42 18.29
N ILE A 222 -9.67 3.12 17.96
CA ILE A 222 -9.42 2.04 18.91
C ILE A 222 -8.00 2.13 19.49
N ALA A 223 -7.01 2.37 18.63
CA ALA A 223 -5.61 2.53 19.04
C ALA A 223 -5.43 3.73 19.97
N LEU A 224 -5.98 4.89 19.63
CA LEU A 224 -5.95 6.09 20.46
C LEU A 224 -6.64 5.89 21.80
N ALA A 225 -7.80 5.22 21.82
CA ALA A 225 -8.48 4.89 23.06
C ALA A 225 -7.65 3.98 23.97
N LYS A 226 -6.97 2.95 23.39
CA LYS A 226 -6.05 2.06 24.11
C LYS A 226 -4.88 2.84 24.73
N LEU A 227 -4.30 3.80 24.01
CA LEU A 227 -3.18 4.61 24.49
C LEU A 227 -3.62 5.64 25.54
N ASN A 228 -4.77 6.30 25.35
CA ASN A 228 -5.31 7.28 26.29
C ASN A 228 -5.66 6.65 27.65
N GLN A 229 -6.12 5.39 27.67
CA GLN A 229 -6.32 4.62 28.91
C GLN A 229 -5.02 4.40 29.70
N LYS A 230 -3.86 4.51 29.03
CA LYS A 230 -2.53 4.39 29.63
C LYS A 230 -1.86 5.75 29.88
N ASN A 231 -2.63 6.85 29.88
CA ASN A 231 -2.15 8.22 30.09
C ASN A 231 -1.09 8.67 29.07
N CYS A 232 -1.32 8.38 27.78
CA CYS A 232 -0.46 8.85 26.70
C CYS A 232 -0.43 10.39 26.65
N GLU A 233 0.77 10.99 26.78
CA GLU A 233 0.99 12.44 26.76
C GLU A 233 1.53 12.92 25.42
N GLY A 234 2.10 12.04 24.58
CA GLY A 234 2.65 12.34 23.25
C GLY A 234 2.53 11.14 22.32
N LEU A 235 2.35 11.39 21.02
CA LEU A 235 2.06 10.34 20.04
C LEU A 235 3.07 10.35 18.88
N ILE A 236 3.52 9.15 18.52
CA ILE A 236 4.24 8.88 17.28
C ILE A 236 3.30 8.16 16.32
N VAL A 237 3.07 8.73 15.12
CA VAL A 237 2.39 8.06 14.01
C VAL A 237 3.43 7.68 12.96
N ASP A 238 3.66 6.40 12.79
CA ASP A 238 4.66 5.89 11.86
C ASP A 238 4.01 5.47 10.53
N LEU A 239 4.35 6.23 9.47
CA LEU A 239 3.92 6.01 8.09
C LEU A 239 5.06 5.48 7.20
N ARG A 240 6.20 5.12 7.75
CA ARG A 240 7.33 4.57 6.97
C ARG A 240 6.91 3.28 6.26
N GLY A 241 7.26 3.17 4.98
CA GLY A 241 6.87 2.03 4.14
C GLY A 241 5.37 1.98 3.76
N ASN A 242 4.57 2.95 4.16
CA ASN A 242 3.14 3.02 3.84
C ASN A 242 2.93 3.68 2.47
N THR A 243 2.58 2.91 1.46
CA THR A 243 2.39 3.37 0.07
C THR A 243 1.09 4.15 -0.17
N GLY A 244 0.28 4.37 0.88
CA GLY A 244 -0.95 5.13 0.83
C GLY A 244 -2.22 4.27 0.84
N GLY A 245 -3.19 4.65 0.03
CA GLY A 245 -4.52 4.04 -0.06
C GLY A 245 -5.60 5.09 -0.30
N TYR A 246 -6.74 4.98 0.37
CA TYR A 246 -7.85 5.91 0.20
C TYR A 246 -7.57 7.29 0.79
N MET A 247 -7.74 8.33 -0.03
CA MET A 247 -7.65 9.73 0.39
C MET A 247 -8.63 10.05 1.54
N ALA A 248 -9.85 9.52 1.46
CA ALA A 248 -10.86 9.72 2.50
C ALA A 248 -10.39 9.23 3.88
N ALA A 249 -9.68 8.10 3.96
CA ALA A 249 -9.12 7.59 5.20
C ALA A 249 -8.04 8.52 5.77
N ALA A 250 -7.17 9.07 4.91
CA ALA A 250 -6.17 10.05 5.35
C ALA A 250 -6.83 11.33 5.86
N ILE A 251 -7.84 11.85 5.17
CA ILE A 251 -8.60 13.03 5.59
C ILE A 251 -9.23 12.80 6.97
N GLN A 252 -9.88 11.65 7.18
CA GLN A 252 -10.47 11.30 8.48
C GLN A 252 -9.43 11.23 9.59
N MET A 253 -8.28 10.61 9.32
CA MET A 253 -7.18 10.54 10.30
C MET A 253 -6.60 11.92 10.63
N VAL A 254 -6.37 12.78 9.62
CA VAL A 254 -5.88 14.15 9.84
C VAL A 254 -6.88 14.96 10.67
N ASN A 255 -8.18 14.79 10.39
CA ASN A 255 -9.24 15.49 11.11
C ASN A 255 -9.22 15.21 12.62
N GLU A 256 -8.69 14.07 13.07
CA GLU A 256 -8.51 13.75 14.48
C GLU A 256 -7.56 14.72 15.20
N PHE A 257 -6.60 15.29 14.46
CA PHE A 257 -5.53 16.12 15.01
C PHE A 257 -5.68 17.63 14.72
N LEU A 258 -6.50 18.04 13.75
CA LEU A 258 -6.64 19.44 13.38
C LEU A 258 -7.87 20.12 14.02
N PRO A 259 -7.75 21.40 14.43
CA PRO A 259 -8.90 22.17 14.83
C PRO A 259 -9.82 22.45 13.64
N ASN A 260 -11.04 22.93 13.91
CA ASN A 260 -12.03 23.21 12.88
C ASN A 260 -11.53 24.15 11.78
N ASN A 261 -12.00 23.93 10.56
CA ASN A 261 -11.77 24.78 9.38
C ASN A 261 -10.30 24.98 9.01
N ARG A 262 -9.49 23.90 9.10
CA ARG A 262 -8.14 23.85 8.57
C ARG A 262 -8.14 23.07 7.27
N LEU A 263 -7.53 23.63 6.24
CA LEU A 263 -7.34 22.90 4.99
C LEU A 263 -6.45 21.68 5.24
N ILE A 264 -6.91 20.51 4.83
CA ILE A 264 -6.18 19.24 4.88
C ILE A 264 -5.47 19.01 3.55
N VAL A 265 -6.22 19.10 2.47
CA VAL A 265 -5.77 18.87 1.10
C VAL A 265 -6.77 19.50 0.15
N TYR A 266 -6.35 19.89 -1.03
CA TYR A 266 -7.28 20.14 -2.13
C TYR A 266 -6.87 19.38 -3.37
N THR A 267 -7.86 19.07 -4.22
CA THR A 267 -7.63 18.39 -5.50
C THR A 267 -7.99 19.31 -6.65
N GLN A 268 -7.26 19.21 -7.76
CA GLN A 268 -7.55 19.96 -8.98
C GLN A 268 -7.04 19.22 -10.21
N GLY A 269 -7.84 19.19 -11.27
CA GLY A 269 -7.50 18.59 -12.56
C GLY A 269 -8.15 19.31 -13.73
N ARG A 270 -7.83 18.89 -14.94
CA ARG A 270 -8.35 19.52 -16.16
C ARG A 270 -9.89 19.55 -16.25
N LYS A 271 -10.53 18.46 -15.81
CA LYS A 271 -11.99 18.28 -15.79
C LYS A 271 -12.55 18.17 -14.38
N SER A 272 -11.68 18.23 -13.38
CA SER A 272 -12.03 18.20 -11.96
C SER A 272 -11.72 19.59 -11.40
N PRO A 273 -12.71 20.43 -11.13
CA PRO A 273 -12.49 21.74 -10.53
C PRO A 273 -11.84 21.58 -9.16
N ARG A 274 -11.27 22.65 -8.62
CA ARG A 274 -10.69 22.64 -7.28
C ARG A 274 -11.75 22.25 -6.25
N GLU A 275 -11.40 21.28 -5.41
CA GLU A 275 -12.20 20.79 -4.29
C GLU A 275 -11.36 20.80 -3.03
N ASP A 276 -11.78 21.58 -2.03
CA ASP A 276 -11.07 21.78 -0.77
C ASP A 276 -11.65 20.84 0.30
N TYR A 277 -10.78 20.10 0.99
CA TYR A 277 -11.13 19.24 2.11
C TYR A 277 -10.60 19.86 3.40
N ASN A 278 -11.53 20.32 4.24
CA ASN A 278 -11.22 20.98 5.50
C ASN A 278 -11.57 20.12 6.69
N SER A 279 -10.84 20.31 7.79
CA SER A 279 -11.14 19.67 9.07
C SER A 279 -12.44 20.21 9.67
N ASN A 280 -13.17 19.35 10.37
CA ASN A 280 -14.44 19.68 11.03
C ASN A 280 -14.29 19.93 12.54
N GLY A 281 -13.08 19.76 13.10
CA GLY A 281 -12.77 20.02 14.51
C GLY A 281 -13.40 19.02 15.52
N THR A 282 -13.89 17.86 15.06
CA THR A 282 -14.51 16.88 15.95
C THR A 282 -13.49 15.94 16.62
N GLY A 283 -12.23 15.96 16.15
CA GLY A 283 -11.17 15.10 16.69
C GLY A 283 -10.81 15.38 18.14
N SER A 284 -10.50 14.34 18.88
CA SER A 284 -10.20 14.41 20.32
C SER A 284 -8.73 14.73 20.63
N ASN A 285 -7.84 14.56 19.64
CA ASN A 285 -6.40 14.63 19.82
C ASN A 285 -5.76 15.91 19.26
N GLN A 286 -6.53 17.00 19.14
CA GLN A 286 -6.09 18.26 18.54
C GLN A 286 -4.91 18.91 19.26
N LYS A 287 -4.69 18.64 20.53
CA LYS A 287 -3.62 19.21 21.37
C LYS A 287 -2.53 18.21 21.72
N MET A 288 -2.69 16.92 21.37
CA MET A 288 -1.72 15.88 21.63
C MET A 288 -0.39 16.23 20.95
N PRO A 289 0.76 16.31 21.66
CA PRO A 289 2.08 16.38 21.03
C PRO A 289 2.25 15.27 19.99
N LEU A 290 2.58 15.63 18.74
CA LEU A 290 2.53 14.71 17.61
C LEU A 290 3.84 14.74 16.82
N VAL A 291 4.42 13.56 16.58
CA VAL A 291 5.51 13.34 15.63
C VAL A 291 5.04 12.32 14.59
N VAL A 292 5.31 12.61 13.33
CA VAL A 292 4.98 11.72 12.20
C VAL A 292 6.27 11.22 11.57
N LEU A 293 6.41 9.89 11.46
CA LEU A 293 7.58 9.28 10.82
C LEU A 293 7.28 8.99 9.36
N VAL A 294 8.19 9.40 8.47
CA VAL A 294 8.11 9.14 7.03
C VAL A 294 9.45 8.65 6.49
N ASP A 295 9.39 7.92 5.39
CA ASP A 295 10.55 7.50 4.62
C ASP A 295 10.24 7.49 3.11
N GLU A 296 11.20 7.07 2.31
CA GLU A 296 11.09 6.95 0.85
C GLU A 296 9.96 6.03 0.36
N GLY A 297 9.45 5.15 1.22
CA GLY A 297 8.28 4.29 0.96
C GLY A 297 6.94 4.92 1.32
N SER A 298 6.96 6.07 2.02
CA SER A 298 5.74 6.80 2.37
C SER A 298 5.20 7.53 1.14
N ALA A 299 4.01 7.17 0.66
CA ALA A 299 3.46 7.69 -0.60
C ALA A 299 1.97 8.04 -0.52
N SER A 300 1.50 8.91 -1.45
CA SER A 300 0.07 9.16 -1.69
C SER A 300 -0.69 9.61 -0.42
N ALA A 301 -1.65 8.82 0.10
CA ALA A 301 -2.42 9.14 1.32
C ALA A 301 -1.53 9.39 2.55
N SER A 302 -0.36 8.73 2.65
CA SER A 302 0.64 9.00 3.69
C SER A 302 1.20 10.42 3.57
N GLU A 303 1.40 10.88 2.34
CA GLU A 303 1.90 12.22 2.05
C GLU A 303 0.82 13.29 2.25
N ILE A 304 -0.45 12.95 2.03
CA ILE A 304 -1.59 13.82 2.41
C ILE A 304 -1.58 14.01 3.93
N PHE A 305 -1.46 12.94 4.70
CA PHE A 305 -1.41 13.01 6.16
C PHE A 305 -0.20 13.84 6.63
N ALA A 306 1.01 13.49 6.21
CA ALA A 306 2.23 14.16 6.62
C ALA A 306 2.25 15.64 6.18
N GLY A 307 1.85 15.93 4.94
CA GLY A 307 1.77 17.29 4.40
C GLY A 307 0.75 18.16 5.10
N ALA A 308 -0.42 17.60 5.44
CA ALA A 308 -1.43 18.31 6.22
C ALA A 308 -0.94 18.68 7.63
N ILE A 309 -0.26 17.75 8.31
CA ILE A 309 0.31 18.01 9.64
C ILE A 309 1.44 19.04 9.56
N GLN A 310 2.34 18.91 8.58
CA GLN A 310 3.48 19.81 8.40
C GLN A 310 3.04 21.23 8.05
N ASP A 311 2.18 21.39 7.04
CA ASP A 311 1.83 22.70 6.50
C ASP A 311 0.87 23.48 7.43
N ASN A 312 0.12 22.79 8.30
CA ASN A 312 -0.63 23.41 9.39
C ASN A 312 0.22 23.65 10.65
N ASP A 313 1.51 23.32 10.66
CA ASP A 313 2.40 23.39 11.82
C ASP A 313 1.83 22.66 13.06
N ARG A 314 1.14 21.51 12.82
CA ARG A 314 0.44 20.76 13.87
C ARG A 314 1.35 19.75 14.58
N GLY A 315 2.41 19.33 13.96
CA GLY A 315 3.37 18.37 14.49
C GLY A 315 4.65 18.35 13.67
N THR A 316 5.63 17.61 14.12
CA THR A 316 6.95 17.49 13.52
C THR A 316 7.07 16.24 12.66
N ILE A 317 7.56 16.40 11.44
CA ILE A 317 7.82 15.30 10.51
C ILE A 317 9.28 14.86 10.67
N VAL A 318 9.50 13.56 10.91
CA VAL A 318 10.83 13.01 11.20
C VAL A 318 11.13 11.83 10.28
N GLY A 319 12.34 11.73 9.78
CA GLY A 319 12.81 10.61 8.97
C GLY A 319 13.49 11.03 7.69
N ARG A 320 13.05 10.52 6.53
CA ARG A 320 13.59 10.80 5.21
C ARG A 320 12.51 11.30 4.26
N ARG A 321 12.93 11.94 3.17
CA ARG A 321 12.01 12.45 2.15
C ARG A 321 11.10 11.35 1.61
N SER A 322 9.80 11.62 1.51
CA SER A 322 8.79 10.68 1.03
C SER A 322 8.91 10.41 -0.47
N PHE A 323 8.02 9.60 -1.01
CA PHE A 323 8.07 9.12 -2.40
C PHE A 323 7.80 10.22 -3.43
N GLY A 324 6.82 11.08 -3.21
CA GLY A 324 6.39 12.11 -4.16
C GLY A 324 5.29 11.65 -5.13
N LYS A 325 4.21 11.05 -4.63
CA LYS A 325 3.02 10.73 -5.42
C LYS A 325 1.87 11.67 -5.09
N GLY A 326 1.68 12.70 -5.92
CA GLY A 326 0.65 13.73 -5.78
C GLY A 326 -0.51 13.59 -6.77
N LEU A 327 -0.83 12.38 -7.23
CA LEU A 327 -1.86 12.10 -8.22
C LEU A 327 -3.10 11.48 -7.59
N VAL A 328 -4.27 11.96 -8.01
CA VAL A 328 -5.58 11.41 -7.64
C VAL A 328 -6.05 10.46 -8.73
N GLN A 329 -6.26 9.22 -8.35
CA GLN A 329 -6.72 8.17 -9.25
C GLN A 329 -8.16 7.81 -8.96
N GLN A 330 -8.97 7.64 -10.03
CA GLN A 330 -10.34 7.15 -9.96
C GLN A 330 -10.43 5.78 -10.60
N PRO A 331 -10.98 4.77 -9.91
CA PRO A 331 -11.34 3.51 -10.54
C PRO A 331 -12.59 3.69 -11.41
N ILE A 332 -12.56 3.16 -12.63
CA ILE A 332 -13.68 3.13 -13.56
C ILE A 332 -13.82 1.69 -14.03
N GLU A 333 -14.93 1.06 -13.69
CA GLU A 333 -15.22 -0.34 -14.04
C GLU A 333 -15.85 -0.45 -15.42
N PHE A 334 -15.46 -1.47 -16.16
CA PHE A 334 -16.08 -1.87 -17.43
C PHE A 334 -17.16 -2.94 -17.21
N SER A 335 -18.01 -3.12 -18.21
CA SER A 335 -19.13 -4.08 -18.15
C SER A 335 -18.71 -5.55 -18.09
N ASP A 336 -17.47 -5.85 -18.46
CA ASP A 336 -16.87 -7.19 -18.40
C ASP A 336 -16.25 -7.52 -17.02
N GLY A 337 -16.30 -6.55 -16.06
CA GLY A 337 -15.72 -6.69 -14.73
C GLY A 337 -14.26 -6.28 -14.65
N SER A 338 -13.63 -5.87 -15.74
CA SER A 338 -12.31 -5.23 -15.70
C SER A 338 -12.43 -3.76 -15.26
N ALA A 339 -11.31 -3.12 -14.93
CA ALA A 339 -11.31 -1.72 -14.52
C ALA A 339 -10.06 -0.98 -14.98
N ILE A 340 -10.15 0.35 -15.04
CA ILE A 340 -8.98 1.21 -15.11
C ILE A 340 -8.88 2.06 -13.84
N ARG A 341 -7.67 2.31 -13.39
CA ARG A 341 -7.36 3.40 -12.47
C ARG A 341 -6.79 4.54 -13.29
N LEU A 342 -7.57 5.59 -13.45
CA LEU A 342 -7.17 6.75 -14.26
C LEU A 342 -6.82 7.92 -13.37
N THR A 343 -5.69 8.57 -13.63
CA THR A 343 -5.32 9.83 -13.01
C THR A 343 -6.22 10.95 -13.53
N ILE A 344 -7.02 11.56 -12.64
CA ILE A 344 -8.01 12.58 -12.99
C ILE A 344 -7.66 13.97 -12.45
N ALA A 345 -6.82 14.03 -11.40
CA ALA A 345 -6.43 15.27 -10.74
C ALA A 345 -5.06 15.14 -10.07
N ARG A 346 -4.52 16.26 -9.64
CA ARG A 346 -3.42 16.32 -8.66
C ARG A 346 -4.00 16.76 -7.32
N TYR A 347 -3.31 16.36 -6.23
CA TYR A 347 -3.61 16.94 -4.93
C TYR A 347 -2.49 17.89 -4.48
N TYR A 348 -2.89 18.82 -3.66
CA TYR A 348 -2.07 19.90 -3.15
C TYR A 348 -2.22 19.99 -1.65
N THR A 349 -1.12 20.21 -0.95
CA THR A 349 -1.11 20.37 0.50
C THR A 349 -1.67 21.74 0.92
N PRO A 350 -1.89 22.00 2.21
CA PRO A 350 -2.41 23.28 2.69
C PRO A 350 -1.60 24.51 2.27
N SER A 351 -0.29 24.40 2.09
CA SER A 351 0.55 25.48 1.59
C SER A 351 0.36 25.78 0.09
N GLY A 352 -0.34 24.91 -0.63
CA GLY A 352 -0.56 25.02 -2.07
C GLY A 352 0.44 24.30 -2.94
N ARG A 353 1.44 23.61 -2.35
CA ARG A 353 2.44 22.87 -3.12
C ARG A 353 1.88 21.54 -3.64
N CYS A 354 2.22 21.20 -4.89
CA CYS A 354 2.09 19.88 -5.43
C CYS A 354 3.35 19.08 -5.11
N ILE A 355 3.20 17.93 -4.49
CA ILE A 355 4.35 17.11 -4.07
C ILE A 355 4.74 16.08 -5.12
N GLN A 356 4.01 16.02 -6.24
CA GLN A 356 4.28 15.04 -7.30
C GLN A 356 5.69 15.21 -7.86
N LYS A 357 6.50 14.15 -7.74
CA LYS A 357 7.81 14.14 -8.39
C LYS A 357 7.67 14.18 -9.92
N PRO A 358 8.61 14.82 -10.65
CA PRO A 358 8.54 14.93 -12.10
C PRO A 358 8.43 13.57 -12.79
N TYR A 359 7.65 13.51 -13.86
CA TYR A 359 7.61 12.40 -14.80
C TYR A 359 7.44 12.93 -16.21
N GLU A 360 8.05 12.26 -17.16
CA GLU A 360 7.98 12.61 -18.58
C GLU A 360 7.52 11.39 -19.37
N LYS A 361 6.72 11.65 -20.42
CA LYS A 361 6.28 10.60 -21.33
C LYS A 361 7.48 9.94 -22.02
N GLY A 362 7.49 8.61 -22.04
CA GLY A 362 8.59 7.83 -22.61
C GLY A 362 9.81 7.66 -21.71
N LYS A 363 9.72 8.10 -20.43
CA LYS A 363 10.77 7.97 -19.43
C LYS A 363 10.29 7.23 -18.17
N GLU A 364 9.39 6.27 -18.33
CA GLU A 364 8.81 5.49 -17.22
C GLU A 364 9.90 4.81 -16.38
N SER A 365 10.94 4.30 -17.04
CA SER A 365 12.07 3.67 -16.37
C SER A 365 12.86 4.63 -15.48
N GLU A 366 13.00 5.91 -15.84
CA GLU A 366 13.63 6.92 -14.98
C GLU A 366 12.78 7.16 -13.71
N TYR A 367 11.45 7.21 -13.88
CA TYR A 367 10.53 7.36 -12.77
C TYR A 367 10.56 6.18 -11.80
N GLU A 368 10.60 4.94 -12.31
CA GLU A 368 10.71 3.71 -11.52
C GLU A 368 12.04 3.59 -10.79
N LEU A 369 13.13 4.00 -11.44
CA LEU A 369 14.48 3.97 -10.87
C LEU A 369 14.81 5.16 -9.96
N ASP A 370 13.90 6.11 -9.77
CA ASP A 370 14.13 7.30 -8.95
C ASP A 370 14.64 6.98 -7.55
N LEU A 371 14.03 6.01 -6.86
CA LEU A 371 14.48 5.61 -5.52
C LEU A 371 15.91 5.03 -5.54
N LEU A 372 16.28 4.30 -6.57
CA LEU A 372 17.65 3.80 -6.73
C LEU A 372 18.62 4.97 -6.98
N THR A 373 18.25 5.91 -7.84
CA THR A 373 19.02 7.12 -8.13
C THR A 373 19.23 7.96 -6.87
N ARG A 374 18.19 8.16 -6.05
CA ARG A 374 18.26 8.85 -4.75
C ARG A 374 19.21 8.14 -3.78
N TYR A 375 19.14 6.80 -3.73
CA TYR A 375 20.03 5.98 -2.92
C TYR A 375 21.50 6.12 -3.36
N GLU A 376 21.78 6.04 -4.68
CA GLU A 376 23.14 6.16 -5.24
C GLU A 376 23.74 7.55 -5.04
N HIS A 377 22.91 8.60 -5.07
CA HIS A 377 23.34 9.97 -4.76
C HIS A 377 23.53 10.25 -3.26
N GLY A 378 23.26 9.27 -2.39
CA GLY A 378 23.48 9.39 -0.95
C GLY A 378 22.36 10.08 -0.18
N GLU A 379 21.20 10.35 -0.79
CA GLU A 379 20.09 11.05 -0.16
C GLU A 379 19.57 10.35 1.10
N PHE A 380 19.67 9.01 1.16
CA PHE A 380 19.22 8.25 2.34
C PHE A 380 20.18 8.35 3.53
N PHE A 381 21.38 8.90 3.31
CA PHE A 381 22.45 8.93 4.30
C PHE A 381 22.82 10.35 4.74
N SER A 382 22.52 11.37 3.94
CA SER A 382 22.84 12.78 4.24
C SER A 382 21.76 13.72 3.75
N ALA A 383 21.34 14.65 4.60
CA ALA A 383 20.44 15.73 4.23
C ALA A 383 21.02 16.63 3.12
N ASP A 384 22.33 16.85 3.12
CA ASP A 384 23.03 17.69 2.13
C ASP A 384 23.01 17.09 0.71
N SER A 385 22.72 15.78 0.59
CA SER A 385 22.60 15.10 -0.69
C SER A 385 21.21 15.22 -1.31
N ILE A 386 20.24 15.81 -0.60
CA ILE A 386 18.87 15.96 -1.05
C ILE A 386 18.80 17.13 -2.04
N LYS A 387 18.44 16.81 -3.28
CA LYS A 387 18.17 17.84 -4.30
C LYS A 387 16.75 18.35 -4.13
N GLN A 388 16.62 19.64 -3.87
CA GLN A 388 15.33 20.36 -3.80
C GLN A 388 15.21 21.30 -4.99
N ASP A 389 14.00 21.50 -5.48
CA ASP A 389 13.72 22.57 -6.42
C ASP A 389 13.47 23.87 -5.63
N GLU A 390 14.51 24.68 -5.53
CA GLU A 390 14.46 25.97 -4.82
C GLU A 390 13.57 27.00 -5.54
N THR A 391 13.07 26.72 -6.72
CA THR A 391 12.12 27.60 -7.45
C THR A 391 10.68 27.37 -6.99
N GLU A 392 10.37 26.21 -6.41
CA GLU A 392 9.03 25.85 -5.89
C GLU A 392 8.98 25.96 -4.36
N VAL A 393 9.20 27.17 -3.82
CA VAL A 393 9.15 27.43 -2.38
C VAL A 393 7.74 27.87 -1.98
N TYR A 394 7.19 27.18 -0.99
CA TYR A 394 5.91 27.49 -0.34
C TYR A 394 6.15 27.71 1.15
N HIS A 395 5.13 28.12 1.87
CA HIS A 395 5.26 28.41 3.30
C HIS A 395 4.16 27.73 4.10
N THR A 396 4.54 27.14 5.22
CA THR A 396 3.58 26.65 6.21
C THR A 396 2.80 27.80 6.83
N ARG A 397 1.84 27.52 7.66
CA ARG A 397 1.04 28.51 8.34
C ARG A 397 1.85 29.48 9.21
N LEU A 398 2.94 29.00 9.83
CA LEU A 398 3.87 29.81 10.63
C LEU A 398 4.98 30.46 9.79
N GLY A 399 4.94 30.31 8.46
CA GLY A 399 5.93 30.89 7.56
C GLY A 399 7.21 30.09 7.39
N ARG A 400 7.25 28.83 7.82
CA ARG A 400 8.40 27.94 7.56
C ARG A 400 8.46 27.56 6.08
N PRO A 401 9.64 27.57 5.42
CA PRO A 401 9.72 27.16 4.01
C PRO A 401 9.49 25.65 3.85
N VAL A 402 8.74 25.28 2.82
CA VAL A 402 8.50 23.92 2.37
C VAL A 402 8.51 23.90 0.84
N TYR A 403 8.82 22.75 0.26
CA TYR A 403 9.14 22.64 -1.18
C TYR A 403 8.14 21.74 -1.90
N GLY A 404 7.86 22.05 -3.17
CA GLY A 404 7.05 21.26 -4.09
C GLY A 404 7.88 20.26 -4.89
N GLY A 405 7.20 19.53 -5.81
CA GLY A 405 7.85 18.74 -6.86
C GLY A 405 8.64 17.49 -6.43
N GLY A 406 8.68 17.12 -5.15
CA GLY A 406 9.57 16.04 -4.72
C GLY A 406 9.17 15.27 -3.46
N GLY A 407 7.89 15.20 -3.12
CA GLY A 407 7.41 14.57 -1.89
C GLY A 407 7.44 15.47 -0.67
N ILE A 408 7.25 14.89 0.51
CA ILE A 408 7.31 15.60 1.79
C ILE A 408 8.72 15.47 2.37
N MET A 409 9.36 16.62 2.53
CA MET A 409 10.65 16.72 3.21
C MET A 409 10.43 16.69 4.73
N PRO A 410 11.12 15.85 5.49
CA PRO A 410 11.00 15.87 6.94
C PRO A 410 11.56 17.16 7.54
N ASP A 411 10.96 17.62 8.65
CA ASP A 411 11.48 18.73 9.44
C ASP A 411 12.80 18.36 10.13
N ILE A 412 12.93 17.07 10.49
CA ILE A 412 14.13 16.52 11.10
C ILE A 412 14.55 15.27 10.33
N PHE A 413 15.66 15.37 9.63
CA PHE A 413 16.23 14.26 8.88
C PHE A 413 16.91 13.26 9.80
N VAL A 414 16.60 11.97 9.60
CA VAL A 414 17.28 10.85 10.27
C VAL A 414 17.80 9.88 9.19
N PRO A 415 19.12 9.71 9.06
CA PRO A 415 19.71 8.88 8.03
C PRO A 415 19.38 7.39 8.22
N GLN A 416 19.37 6.65 7.11
CA GLN A 416 19.23 5.20 7.15
C GLN A 416 20.42 4.58 7.89
N ASP A 417 20.12 3.73 8.89
CA ASP A 417 21.17 3.03 9.63
C ASP A 417 21.71 1.82 8.85
N THR A 418 22.89 1.94 8.30
CA THR A 418 23.61 0.85 7.63
C THR A 418 24.74 0.28 8.48
N THR A 419 24.81 0.64 9.75
CA THR A 419 25.86 0.21 10.68
C THR A 419 25.90 -1.31 10.80
N GLY A 420 27.04 -1.90 10.47
CA GLY A 420 27.22 -3.35 10.53
C GLY A 420 26.65 -4.13 9.33
N MET A 421 26.14 -3.47 8.29
CA MET A 421 25.66 -4.16 7.10
C MET A 421 26.81 -4.69 6.24
N THR A 422 27.09 -5.97 6.33
CA THR A 422 28.13 -6.65 5.53
C THR A 422 27.51 -7.41 4.34
N SER A 423 28.36 -7.76 3.36
CA SER A 423 27.95 -8.61 2.24
C SER A 423 27.45 -9.99 2.70
N TYR A 424 27.97 -10.51 3.81
CA TYR A 424 27.50 -11.80 4.36
C TYR A 424 26.06 -11.68 4.89
N PHE A 425 25.74 -10.61 5.63
CA PHE A 425 24.40 -10.34 6.10
C PHE A 425 23.43 -10.14 4.94
N ARG A 426 23.79 -9.29 3.96
CA ARG A 426 22.96 -9.05 2.76
C ARG A 426 22.66 -10.34 2.00
N MET A 427 23.66 -11.21 1.79
CA MET A 427 23.43 -12.51 1.15
C MET A 427 22.49 -13.41 1.96
N ALA A 428 22.64 -13.46 3.28
CA ALA A 428 21.74 -14.24 4.14
C ALA A 428 20.29 -13.74 4.07
N ALA A 429 20.09 -12.41 4.12
CA ALA A 429 18.79 -11.77 4.03
C ALA A 429 18.14 -11.94 2.65
N ASN A 430 18.86 -11.58 1.56
CA ASN A 430 18.33 -11.63 0.19
C ASN A 430 17.98 -13.05 -0.27
N ARG A 431 18.68 -14.08 0.25
CA ARG A 431 18.36 -15.50 0.00
C ARG A 431 17.26 -16.04 0.92
N GLY A 432 16.68 -15.22 1.79
CA GLY A 432 15.63 -15.60 2.75
C GLY A 432 16.09 -16.60 3.80
N LEU A 433 17.41 -16.77 4.01
CA LEU A 433 17.95 -17.80 4.91
C LEU A 433 17.63 -17.50 6.37
N ILE A 434 17.58 -16.22 6.76
CA ILE A 434 17.27 -15.82 8.13
C ILE A 434 15.82 -16.21 8.46
N ILE A 435 14.87 -15.82 7.60
CA ILE A 435 13.44 -16.13 7.78
C ILE A 435 13.22 -17.64 7.84
N ARG A 436 13.83 -18.40 6.93
CA ARG A 436 13.70 -19.86 6.90
C ARG A 436 14.25 -20.52 8.15
N TYR A 437 15.44 -20.09 8.60
CA TYR A 437 16.03 -20.64 9.82
C TYR A 437 15.19 -20.34 11.07
N THR A 438 14.74 -19.09 11.21
CA THR A 438 13.93 -18.68 12.36
C THR A 438 12.59 -19.38 12.42
N PHE A 439 12.00 -19.66 11.27
CA PHE A 439 10.82 -20.48 11.18
C PHE A 439 11.06 -21.91 11.66
N ASP A 440 12.08 -22.59 11.09
CA ASP A 440 12.45 -23.95 11.50
C ASP A 440 12.76 -24.03 12.99
N TYR A 441 13.48 -23.03 13.53
CA TYR A 441 13.79 -22.94 14.96
C TYR A 441 12.52 -22.77 15.81
N THR A 442 11.62 -21.86 15.40
CA THR A 442 10.35 -21.64 16.10
C THR A 442 9.51 -22.91 16.13
N ASP A 443 9.37 -23.59 15.00
CA ASP A 443 8.57 -24.82 14.89
C ASP A 443 9.10 -25.92 15.82
N GLN A 444 10.42 -26.13 15.83
CA GLN A 444 11.08 -27.14 16.68
C GLN A 444 11.04 -26.82 18.17
N ASN A 445 10.94 -25.55 18.55
CA ASN A 445 11.02 -25.11 19.94
C ASN A 445 9.73 -24.49 20.47
N ARG A 446 8.61 -24.62 19.75
CA ARG A 446 7.35 -23.92 20.03
C ARG A 446 6.87 -24.11 21.48
N SER A 447 6.88 -25.34 22.00
CA SER A 447 6.47 -25.65 23.39
C SER A 447 7.33 -24.96 24.46
N THR A 448 8.59 -24.69 24.15
CA THR A 448 9.48 -23.94 25.04
C THR A 448 9.25 -22.45 24.91
N LEU A 449 9.11 -21.94 23.67
CA LEU A 449 8.93 -20.52 23.37
C LEU A 449 7.60 -19.97 23.88
N GLN A 450 6.54 -20.76 23.92
CA GLN A 450 5.22 -20.39 24.46
C GLN A 450 5.23 -19.94 25.92
N LYS A 451 6.31 -20.19 26.66
CA LYS A 451 6.47 -19.73 28.06
C LYS A 451 6.83 -18.25 28.16
N TYR A 452 7.21 -17.62 27.06
CA TYR A 452 7.67 -16.24 27.00
C TYR A 452 6.63 -15.41 26.24
N ASP A 453 5.85 -14.63 26.97
CA ASP A 453 4.64 -13.93 26.51
C ASP A 453 4.86 -12.44 26.18
N THR A 454 6.11 -11.94 26.36
CA THR A 454 6.50 -10.58 25.97
C THR A 454 7.79 -10.57 25.17
N PRO A 455 8.04 -9.52 24.32
CA PRO A 455 9.27 -9.37 23.55
C PRO A 455 10.53 -9.45 24.43
N GLU A 456 10.55 -8.77 25.58
CA GLU A 456 11.71 -8.70 26.47
C GLU A 456 12.04 -10.07 27.08
N LYS A 457 11.02 -10.81 27.55
CA LYS A 457 11.22 -12.16 28.09
C LYS A 457 11.70 -13.13 27.01
N MET A 458 11.15 -13.02 25.80
CA MET A 458 11.55 -13.82 24.66
C MET A 458 12.99 -13.52 24.27
N GLU A 459 13.37 -12.23 24.14
CA GLU A 459 14.73 -11.81 23.81
C GLU A 459 15.74 -12.30 24.87
N ALA A 460 15.42 -12.12 26.16
CA ALA A 460 16.27 -12.58 27.26
C ALA A 460 16.57 -14.09 27.16
N TYR A 461 15.57 -14.91 26.83
CA TYR A 461 15.77 -16.33 26.58
C TYR A 461 16.64 -16.58 25.34
N LEU A 462 16.36 -15.92 24.21
CA LEU A 462 17.05 -16.13 22.94
C LEU A 462 18.52 -15.73 22.98
N LYS A 463 18.90 -14.71 23.76
CA LYS A 463 20.30 -14.32 23.99
C LYS A 463 21.15 -15.47 24.52
N GLY A 464 20.56 -16.37 25.34
CA GLY A 464 21.23 -17.57 25.85
C GLY A 464 21.36 -18.71 24.85
N GLN A 465 20.72 -18.66 23.68
CA GLN A 465 20.61 -19.83 22.78
C GLN A 465 21.74 -19.94 21.75
N ASN A 466 22.67 -19.01 21.69
CA ASN A 466 23.77 -18.98 20.71
C ASN A 466 23.28 -19.09 19.24
N LEU A 467 22.17 -18.42 18.93
CA LEU A 467 21.46 -18.56 17.65
C LEU A 467 22.32 -18.17 16.45
N LEU A 468 23.17 -17.15 16.58
CA LEU A 468 24.03 -16.69 15.49
C LEU A 468 24.97 -17.81 14.98
N ASN A 469 25.60 -18.55 15.90
CA ASN A 469 26.49 -19.66 15.50
C ASN A 469 25.70 -20.85 14.96
N LYS A 470 24.55 -21.17 15.56
CA LYS A 470 23.64 -22.21 15.07
C LYS A 470 23.13 -21.87 13.66
N PHE A 471 22.72 -20.63 13.43
CA PHE A 471 22.33 -20.14 12.11
C PHE A 471 23.48 -20.27 11.10
N ALA A 472 24.68 -19.82 11.45
CA ALA A 472 25.83 -19.88 10.54
C ALA A 472 26.14 -21.33 10.10
N ALA A 473 26.10 -22.30 11.03
CA ALA A 473 26.30 -23.71 10.72
C ALA A 473 25.17 -24.31 9.85
N TRP A 474 23.93 -23.88 10.08
CA TRP A 474 22.78 -24.27 9.26
C TRP A 474 22.87 -23.64 7.85
N ALA A 475 23.21 -22.35 7.75
CA ALA A 475 23.33 -21.62 6.50
C ALA A 475 24.46 -22.16 5.61
N GLU A 476 25.55 -22.66 6.21
CA GLU A 476 26.65 -23.31 5.48
C GLU A 476 26.17 -24.57 4.75
N LYS A 477 25.30 -25.39 5.36
CA LYS A 477 24.63 -26.51 4.71
C LYS A 477 23.71 -26.10 3.56
N LYS A 478 23.30 -24.82 3.53
CA LYS A 478 22.49 -24.20 2.46
C LYS A 478 23.35 -23.37 1.49
N SER A 479 24.64 -23.70 1.36
CA SER A 479 25.60 -23.08 0.44
C SER A 479 25.89 -21.60 0.73
N LEU A 480 25.76 -21.14 1.96
CA LEU A 480 26.28 -19.85 2.41
C LEU A 480 27.53 -20.09 3.28
N LYS A 481 28.70 -20.11 2.62
CA LYS A 481 29.97 -20.36 3.30
C LYS A 481 30.19 -19.40 4.47
N ARG A 482 30.48 -19.94 5.64
CA ARG A 482 30.70 -19.15 6.87
C ARG A 482 31.86 -18.16 6.73
N ARG A 483 31.65 -16.91 7.15
CA ARG A 483 32.63 -15.83 7.15
C ARG A 483 32.63 -15.12 8.51
N ASN A 484 33.39 -15.65 9.47
CA ASN A 484 33.36 -15.19 10.87
C ASN A 484 33.54 -13.68 11.04
N ASN A 485 34.52 -13.07 10.38
CA ASN A 485 34.80 -11.63 10.52
C ASN A 485 33.60 -10.78 10.06
N LEU A 486 32.98 -11.12 8.92
CA LEU A 486 31.81 -10.39 8.40
C LEU A 486 30.58 -10.64 9.27
N MET A 487 30.40 -11.89 9.72
CA MET A 487 29.32 -12.27 10.62
C MET A 487 29.39 -11.51 11.94
N MET A 488 30.58 -11.40 12.54
CA MET A 488 30.76 -10.65 13.80
C MET A 488 30.58 -9.15 13.63
N LYS A 489 30.99 -8.56 12.49
CA LYS A 489 30.68 -7.15 12.16
C LYS A 489 29.17 -6.91 12.05
N SER A 490 28.39 -7.88 11.57
CA SER A 490 26.93 -7.81 11.45
C SER A 490 26.18 -8.43 12.63
N ARG A 491 26.86 -8.75 13.74
CA ARG A 491 26.27 -9.48 14.86
C ARG A 491 24.93 -8.86 15.31
N ARG A 492 24.90 -7.56 15.56
CA ARG A 492 23.70 -6.83 15.97
C ARG A 492 22.55 -7.03 14.97
N LEU A 493 22.82 -6.90 13.68
CA LEU A 493 21.79 -7.06 12.63
C LEU A 493 21.28 -8.50 12.55
N PHE A 494 22.16 -9.50 12.69
CA PHE A 494 21.74 -10.90 12.74
C PHE A 494 20.89 -11.20 13.98
N GLU A 495 21.33 -10.77 15.16
CA GLU A 495 20.61 -10.99 16.42
C GLU A 495 19.24 -10.32 16.36
N MET A 496 19.17 -9.07 15.93
CA MET A 496 17.91 -8.34 15.74
C MET A 496 16.98 -9.06 14.75
N SER A 497 17.50 -9.53 13.62
CA SER A 497 16.69 -10.24 12.63
C SER A 497 16.27 -11.64 13.10
N LEU A 498 17.16 -12.39 13.75
CA LEU A 498 16.86 -13.72 14.25
C LEU A 498 15.83 -13.67 15.38
N TYR A 499 16.05 -12.80 16.36
CA TYR A 499 15.15 -12.68 17.52
C TYR A 499 13.81 -12.08 17.09
N GLY A 500 13.84 -10.99 16.30
CA GLY A 500 12.62 -10.36 15.80
C GLY A 500 11.72 -11.31 15.02
N ASN A 501 12.27 -12.12 14.09
CA ASN A 501 11.45 -13.09 13.37
C ASN A 501 10.88 -14.19 14.29
N ILE A 502 11.61 -14.62 15.32
CA ILE A 502 11.08 -15.60 16.29
C ILE A 502 9.96 -14.95 17.13
N ILE A 503 10.15 -13.70 17.58
CA ILE A 503 9.12 -12.91 18.27
C ILE A 503 7.88 -12.76 17.39
N TYR A 504 8.05 -12.40 16.11
CA TYR A 504 6.95 -12.35 15.15
C TYR A 504 6.18 -13.67 15.05
N ASN A 505 6.90 -14.78 14.90
CA ASN A 505 6.29 -16.11 14.75
C ASN A 505 5.51 -16.56 16.01
N MET A 506 5.88 -16.06 17.19
CA MET A 506 5.28 -16.46 18.47
C MET A 506 4.28 -15.46 19.02
N LEU A 507 4.57 -14.16 18.91
CA LEU A 507 3.81 -13.10 19.57
C LEU A 507 3.10 -12.14 18.58
N GLY A 508 3.40 -12.26 17.28
CA GLY A 508 2.74 -11.49 16.23
C GLY A 508 3.38 -10.14 15.91
N MET A 509 2.69 -9.33 15.09
CA MET A 509 3.22 -8.13 14.47
C MET A 509 3.48 -7.00 15.48
N GLU A 510 2.57 -6.76 16.42
CA GLU A 510 2.74 -5.68 17.42
C GLU A 510 4.02 -5.90 18.23
N ALA A 511 4.23 -7.12 18.75
CA ALA A 511 5.43 -7.49 19.51
C ALA A 511 6.72 -7.40 18.68
N TYR A 512 6.65 -7.74 17.40
CA TYR A 512 7.77 -7.59 16.47
C TYR A 512 8.17 -6.13 16.26
N VAL A 513 7.18 -5.25 16.02
CA VAL A 513 7.40 -3.81 15.86
C VAL A 513 7.96 -3.21 17.14
N GLU A 514 7.40 -3.58 18.30
CA GLU A 514 7.89 -3.14 19.62
C GLU A 514 9.35 -3.48 19.81
N TYR A 515 9.74 -4.73 19.56
CA TYR A 515 11.12 -5.18 19.64
C TYR A 515 12.08 -4.42 18.70
N LEU A 516 11.69 -4.18 17.44
CA LEU A 516 12.53 -3.46 16.50
C LEU A 516 12.72 -1.98 16.89
N ASN A 517 11.67 -1.37 17.42
CA ASN A 517 11.67 0.05 17.79
C ASN A 517 12.59 0.38 18.96
N GLU A 518 12.94 -0.58 19.82
CA GLU A 518 13.92 -0.37 20.91
C GLU A 518 15.26 0.17 20.42
N SER A 519 15.67 -0.17 19.21
CA SER A 519 16.95 0.25 18.63
C SER A 519 16.82 1.09 17.35
N ASP A 520 15.59 1.46 16.96
CA ASP A 520 15.33 2.27 15.76
C ASP A 520 15.66 3.75 16.00
N LYS A 521 16.68 4.27 15.32
CA LYS A 521 17.15 5.64 15.49
C LYS A 521 16.09 6.70 15.19
N THR A 522 15.20 6.44 14.25
CA THR A 522 14.12 7.37 13.88
C THR A 522 13.07 7.44 14.98
N VAL A 523 12.70 6.28 15.53
CA VAL A 523 11.77 6.19 16.67
C VAL A 523 12.37 6.83 17.92
N LEU A 524 13.63 6.51 18.24
CA LEU A 524 14.32 7.11 19.39
C LEU A 524 14.43 8.64 19.27
N LYS A 525 14.65 9.15 18.04
CA LYS A 525 14.66 10.61 17.81
C LYS A 525 13.28 11.23 18.01
N ALA A 526 12.21 10.54 17.60
CA ALA A 526 10.85 11.01 17.83
C ALA A 526 10.47 11.03 19.33
N VAL A 527 10.90 10.02 20.08
CA VAL A 527 10.73 10.00 21.55
C VAL A 527 11.45 11.18 22.20
N GLU A 528 12.71 11.42 21.81
CA GLU A 528 13.51 12.57 22.30
C GLU A 528 12.79 13.92 22.08
N ILE A 529 12.19 14.13 20.88
CA ILE A 529 11.47 15.34 20.52
C ILE A 529 10.24 15.53 21.42
N LEU A 530 9.48 14.47 21.64
CA LEU A 530 8.28 14.49 22.48
C LEU A 530 8.61 14.76 23.96
N GLU A 531 9.65 14.11 24.49
CA GLU A 531 10.10 14.29 25.87
C GLU A 531 10.65 15.72 26.14
N LYS A 532 11.27 16.33 25.14
CA LYS A 532 11.73 17.73 25.22
C LYS A 532 10.63 18.76 25.01
N GLY A 533 9.43 18.35 24.60
CA GLY A 533 8.32 19.26 24.26
C GLY A 533 8.53 20.02 22.94
N GLU A 534 9.37 19.52 22.06
CA GLU A 534 9.74 20.16 20.77
C GLU A 534 8.88 19.69 19.59
N SER A 535 7.76 19.01 19.84
CA SER A 535 6.92 18.44 18.79
C SER A 535 6.07 19.46 18.03
N PHE A 536 5.93 20.67 18.55
CA PHE A 536 5.24 21.76 17.86
C PHE A 536 6.25 22.65 17.14
N PRO A 537 6.18 22.75 15.80
CA PRO A 537 7.09 23.62 15.05
C PRO A 537 6.99 25.08 15.48
N GLN A 538 8.12 25.79 15.47
CA GLN A 538 8.20 27.20 15.81
C GLN A 538 8.29 28.06 14.54
N ALA A 539 7.77 29.29 14.60
CA ALA A 539 7.97 30.27 13.53
C ALA A 539 9.48 30.53 13.33
N PRO A 540 9.94 30.75 12.08
CA PRO A 540 11.30 31.18 11.83
C PRO A 540 11.64 32.45 12.63
N ALA A 541 12.86 32.54 13.17
CA ALA A 541 13.32 33.78 13.79
C ALA A 541 13.24 34.92 12.76
N PRO A 542 12.80 36.14 13.14
CA PRO A 542 12.76 37.26 12.23
C PRO A 542 14.17 37.46 11.62
N GLN A 543 14.28 37.44 10.30
CA GLN A 543 15.51 37.80 9.63
C GLN A 543 15.88 39.23 10.07
N ALA A 544 17.04 39.39 10.66
CA ALA A 544 17.56 40.72 10.96
C ALA A 544 17.65 41.50 9.66
N THR A 545 16.77 42.50 9.51
CA THR A 545 16.88 43.43 8.40
C THR A 545 18.22 44.10 8.50
N THR A 546 19.18 43.70 7.67
CA THR A 546 20.37 44.49 7.43
C THR A 546 19.94 45.75 6.73
N ASP A 547 19.61 46.78 7.53
CA ASP A 547 19.46 48.17 7.06
C ASP A 547 20.81 48.56 6.45
N ASN A 548 20.96 48.34 5.17
CA ASN A 548 22.01 48.99 4.39
C ASN A 548 21.60 50.46 4.21
N LYS A 549 21.87 51.25 5.27
CA LYS A 549 22.06 52.69 5.09
C LYS A 549 23.31 52.92 4.28
N LYS A 550 23.18 53.25 3.02
CA LYS A 550 24.06 54.11 2.26
C LYS A 550 23.24 55.05 1.39
#